data_dbc538765591546b2cbbf58613fde262
#
_entry.id   dbc538765591546b2cbbf58613fde262
#
_cell.length_a   1.000
_cell.length_b   1.000
_cell.length_c   1.000
_cell.angle_alpha   90.00
_cell.angle_beta   90.00
_cell.angle_gamma   90.00
#
_symmetry.space_group_name_H-M   'P 1'
#
loop_
_entity.id
_entity.type
_entity.pdbx_description
1 polymer ?
#
loop_
_entity_poly.entity_id
_entity_poly.type
_entity_poly.pdbx_seq_one_letter_code
_entity_poly.pdbx_strand_id
1 'polypeptide(L)' 'METLDRLLTVEELADYLGVPIATLYAWRYRGEGPPGFRVGRHLRYRRNDVEQWISRKLEDQKPESSFATKSVGADR' A
#
# COMPACT_ATOMS: atom_id res chain seq x y z
N MET A 1 -21.25 -1.65 9.83
CA MET A 1 -20.98 -1.83 9.53
C MET A 1 -20.60 -2.03 8.53
N GLU A 2 -20.68 -2.28 8.08
CA GLU A 2 -20.53 -2.54 7.07
C GLU A 2 -19.73 -1.81 6.19
N THR A 3 -19.68 -0.70 6.07
CA THR A 3 -18.86 0.06 5.19
C THR A 3 -17.42 -0.12 5.49
N LEU A 4 -17.09 -0.54 6.65
CA LEU A 4 -15.71 -0.74 7.01
C LEU A 4 -15.06 -1.81 6.19
N ASP A 5 -15.85 -2.71 5.66
CA ASP A 5 -15.31 -3.77 4.88
C ASP A 5 -15.45 -3.58 3.39
N ARG A 6 -15.81 -2.40 2.99
CA ARG A 6 -15.99 -2.14 1.58
C ARG A 6 -14.65 -2.25 0.86
N LEU A 7 -14.68 -2.85 -0.30
CA LEU A 7 -13.48 -2.97 -1.11
C LEU A 7 -13.07 -1.60 -1.63
N LEU A 8 -11.78 -1.41 -1.81
CA LEU A 8 -11.27 -0.14 -2.30
C LEU A 8 -11.09 -0.20 -3.81
N THR A 9 -11.43 0.88 -4.47
CA THR A 9 -11.14 1.00 -5.88
C THR A 9 -9.68 1.42 -6.03
N VAL A 10 -9.16 1.33 -7.25
CA VAL A 10 -7.81 1.78 -7.53
C VAL A 10 -7.67 3.25 -7.18
N GLU A 11 -8.69 4.05 -7.52
CA GLU A 11 -8.64 5.47 -7.22
C GLU A 11 -8.60 5.73 -5.72
N GLU A 12 -9.40 4.99 -4.97
CA GLU A 12 -9.43 5.16 -3.54
C GLU A 12 -8.10 4.74 -2.92
N LEU A 13 -7.52 3.66 -3.42
CA LEU A 13 -6.24 3.20 -2.90
C LEU A 13 -5.14 4.19 -3.23
N ALA A 14 -5.15 4.74 -4.44
CA ALA A 14 -4.14 5.72 -4.84
C ALA A 14 -4.21 6.92 -3.90
N ASP A 15 -5.43 7.37 -3.60
CA ASP A 15 -5.62 8.50 -2.72
C ASP A 15 -5.15 8.15 -1.31
N TYR A 16 -5.47 6.97 -0.84
CA TYR A 16 -5.11 6.53 0.50
C TYR A 16 -3.60 6.45 0.66
N LEU A 17 -2.91 5.94 -0.33
CA LEU A 17 -1.46 5.79 -0.26
C LEU A 17 -0.72 7.05 -0.70
N GLY A 18 -1.42 7.96 -1.34
CA GLY A 18 -0.78 9.20 -1.80
C GLY A 18 0.13 8.99 -3.00
N VAL A 19 -0.23 8.06 -3.88
CA VAL A 19 0.58 7.80 -5.08
C VAL A 19 -0.30 7.90 -6.30
N PRO A 20 0.27 8.11 -7.48
CA PRO A 20 -0.53 8.17 -8.70
C PRO A 20 -1.15 6.82 -9.02
N ILE A 21 -2.30 6.83 -9.66
CA ILE A 21 -2.96 5.62 -10.07
C ILE A 21 -2.05 4.80 -10.99
N ALA A 22 -1.30 5.47 -11.85
CA ALA A 22 -0.39 4.77 -12.76
C ALA A 22 0.63 3.94 -11.99
N THR A 23 1.03 4.40 -10.81
CA THR A 23 1.97 3.66 -9.99
C THR A 23 1.35 2.35 -9.53
N LEU A 24 0.07 2.38 -9.17
CA LEU A 24 -0.59 1.16 -8.71
C LEU A 24 -0.69 0.13 -9.85
N TYR A 25 -0.98 0.58 -11.05
CA TYR A 25 -1.05 -0.33 -12.19
C TYR A 25 0.34 -0.89 -12.51
N ALA A 26 1.37 -0.05 -12.40
CA ALA A 26 2.72 -0.52 -12.66
C ALA A 26 3.13 -1.58 -11.64
N TRP A 27 2.81 -1.34 -10.37
CA TRP A 27 3.11 -2.31 -9.33
C TRP A 27 2.40 -3.63 -9.60
N ARG A 28 1.12 -3.54 -9.96
CA ARG A 28 0.36 -4.75 -10.20
C ARG A 28 0.94 -5.54 -11.36
N TYR A 29 1.36 -4.83 -12.40
CA TYR A 29 1.95 -5.48 -13.55
C TYR A 29 3.22 -6.23 -13.16
N ARG A 30 3.98 -5.70 -12.22
CA ARG A 30 5.23 -6.32 -11.78
C ARG A 30 5.05 -7.26 -10.61
N GLY A 31 3.85 -7.45 -10.14
CA GLY A 31 3.60 -8.30 -8.97
C GLY A 31 4.00 -7.65 -7.67
N GLU A 32 4.02 -6.32 -7.64
CA GLU A 32 4.37 -5.57 -6.45
C GLU A 32 3.14 -4.88 -5.89
N GLY A 33 3.29 -4.21 -4.78
CA GLY A 33 2.19 -3.47 -4.18
C GLY A 33 1.28 -4.36 -3.36
N PRO A 34 0.22 -3.81 -2.84
CA PRO A 34 -0.72 -4.61 -2.04
C PRO A 34 -1.46 -5.61 -2.92
N PRO A 35 -1.92 -6.70 -2.35
CA PRO A 35 -2.66 -7.68 -3.13
C PRO A 35 -3.98 -7.09 -3.61
N GLY A 36 -4.28 -7.29 -4.86
CA GLY A 36 -5.54 -6.85 -5.43
C GLY A 36 -6.14 -7.98 -6.23
N PHE A 37 -7.39 -7.87 -6.60
CA PHE A 37 -8.05 -8.90 -7.37
C PHE A 37 -9.11 -8.26 -8.23
N ARG A 38 -9.59 -9.01 -9.19
CA ARG A 38 -10.60 -8.48 -10.09
C ARG A 38 -11.97 -8.98 -9.72
N VAL A 39 -12.92 -8.06 -9.72
CA VAL A 39 -14.31 -8.39 -9.56
C VAL A 39 -14.89 -8.04 -10.92
N GLY A 40 -15.11 -9.04 -11.75
CA GLY A 40 -15.43 -8.80 -13.14
C GLY A 40 -14.23 -8.16 -13.82
N ARG A 41 -14.41 -6.98 -14.37
CA ARG A 41 -13.30 -6.30 -14.98
C ARG A 41 -12.77 -5.17 -14.10
N HIS A 42 -13.24 -5.08 -12.86
CA HIS A 42 -12.86 -4.00 -11.98
C HIS A 42 -11.83 -4.48 -10.98
N LEU A 43 -10.74 -3.76 -10.83
CA LEU A 43 -9.70 -4.10 -9.88
C LEU A 43 -10.10 -3.56 -8.51
N ARG A 44 -10.00 -4.41 -7.51
CA ARG A 44 -10.39 -4.03 -6.15
C ARG A 44 -9.34 -4.52 -5.15
N TYR A 45 -9.30 -3.85 -4.01
CA TYR A 45 -8.36 -4.19 -2.96
C TYR A 45 -9.11 -4.29 -1.65
N ARG A 46 -8.72 -5.20 -0.81
CA ARG A 46 -9.31 -5.32 0.52
C ARG A 46 -8.51 -4.45 1.47
N ARG A 47 -9.20 -3.69 2.31
CA ARG A 47 -8.54 -2.80 3.24
C ARG A 47 -7.57 -3.54 4.14
N ASN A 48 -7.96 -4.70 4.64
CA ASN A 48 -7.10 -5.47 5.52
C ASN A 48 -5.81 -5.88 4.83
N ASP A 49 -5.89 -6.28 3.57
CA ASP A 49 -4.70 -6.66 2.82
C ASP A 49 -3.78 -5.47 2.61
N VAL A 50 -4.37 -4.31 2.36
CA VAL A 50 -3.60 -3.10 2.17
C VAL A 50 -2.88 -2.74 3.46
N GLU A 51 -3.58 -2.83 4.59
CA GLU A 51 -2.98 -2.46 5.85
C GLU A 51 -1.86 -3.41 6.23
N GLN A 52 -2.01 -4.69 5.94
CA GLN A 52 -0.95 -5.63 6.22
C GLN A 52 0.26 -5.36 5.33
N TRP A 53 0.02 -5.01 4.07
CA TRP A 53 1.10 -4.68 3.16
C TRP A 53 1.86 -3.45 3.67
N ILE A 54 1.13 -2.45 4.15
CA ILE A 54 1.76 -1.25 4.70
C ILE A 54 2.61 -1.62 5.91
N SER A 55 2.10 -2.48 6.78
CA SER A 55 2.84 -2.88 7.96
C SER A 55 4.15 -3.56 7.59
N ARG A 56 4.11 -4.42 6.57
CA ARG A 56 5.32 -5.08 6.14
C ARG A 56 6.31 -4.11 5.53
N LYS A 57 5.81 -3.09 4.82
CA LYS A 57 6.68 -2.09 4.25
C LYS A 57 7.35 -1.28 5.34
N LEU A 58 6.63 -0.97 6.40
CA LEU A 58 7.21 -0.24 7.50
C LEU A 58 8.31 -1.05 8.16
N GLU A 59 8.12 -2.34 8.30
CA GLU A 59 9.14 -3.16 8.88
C GLU A 59 10.36 -3.28 7.99
N ASP A 60 10.15 -3.40 6.70
CA ASP A 60 11.26 -3.50 5.77
C ASP A 60 12.08 -2.23 5.73
N GLN A 61 11.43 -1.08 5.96
CA GLN A 61 12.13 0.20 5.88
C GLN A 61 12.74 0.59 7.21
N LYS A 62 12.40 -0.11 8.28
CA LYS A 62 12.87 0.27 9.58
C LYS A 62 14.34 -0.03 9.70
N PRO A 63 15.14 0.93 10.13
CA PRO A 63 16.56 0.69 10.26
C PRO A 63 16.82 -0.22 11.43
N GLU A 64 17.78 -1.06 11.30
CA GLU A 64 18.12 -1.91 12.30
C GLU A 64 18.52 -1.21 13.46
N SER A 65 19.18 -0.25 13.31
CA SER A 65 19.62 0.43 14.35
C SER A 65 18.73 1.41 14.73
N SER A 66 17.96 1.56 14.21
CA SER A 66 17.03 2.40 14.47
C SER A 66 17.25 3.38 15.39
N PHE A 67 17.91 3.42 15.40
CA PHE A 67 18.19 4.10 15.88
C PHE A 67 18.74 4.93 15.47
N ALA A 68 19.01 4.99 15.13
CA ALA A 68 19.27 5.60 14.69
C ALA A 68 19.23 6.35 14.12
N THR A 69 19.14 6.57 14.07
CA THR A 69 18.94 7.23 13.45
C THR A 69 18.85 7.94 12.92
N LYS A 70 18.93 8.13 13.01
CA LYS A 70 18.69 8.74 12.44
C LYS A 70 18.51 9.31 11.89
N SER A 71 18.60 9.42 12.11
CA SER A 71 18.25 9.95 11.40
C SER A 71 18.30 10.50 10.69
N VAL A 72 18.54 10.59 10.85
CA VAL A 72 18.43 11.01 10.01
C VAL A 72 18.21 11.33 9.29
N GLY A 73 18.21 11.44 9.39
CA GLY A 73 17.78 11.68 8.54
C GLY A 73 17.55 11.85 7.93
N ALA A 74 17.65 11.85 8.19
CA ALA A 74 17.24 11.96 7.49
C ALA A 74 17.00 12.32 6.75
N ASP A 75 16.96 12.40 6.76
CA ASP A 75 16.54 12.70 6.03
C ASP A 75 16.38 12.94 5.21
N ARG A 76 16.36 12.86 5.11
CA ARG A 76 16.06 13.22 4.21
C ARG A 76 15.75 13.40 3.82
#